data_5f0e6d69bbee9e220c802eb0e664b063
#
_entry.id   5f0e6d69bbee9e220c802eb0e664b063
#
_cell.length_a   1.000
_cell.length_b   1.000
_cell.length_c   1.000
_cell.angle_alpha   90.00
_cell.angle_beta   90.00
_cell.angle_gamma   90.00
#
_symmetry.space_group_name_H-M   'P 1'
#
loop_
_entity.id
_entity.type
_entity.pdbx_description
1 polymer ?
#
loop_
_entity_poly.entity_id
_entity_poly.type
_entity_poly.pdbx_seq_one_letter_code
_entity_poly.pdbx_strand_id
1 'polypeptide(L)'
;MSVKNILFIDSYYNSLYGAQKSMINLALQLQEKNINVTIASMHSGFLLEEARNNSINTYSFNFNPNILKSEHQYSGLYQKITFIFLLFFSWIRAFILHFHKLKTSDVICVNDIRTFLYLFPLLMLTRKKNIW
;
A
#
# COMPACT_ATOMS: atom_id res chain seq x y z
N MET A 1 15.07 12.19 16.21
CA MET A 1 14.18 11.01 16.25
C MET A 1 14.75 9.98 15.28
N SER A 2 15.18 8.81 15.75
CA SER A 2 15.67 7.76 14.87
C SER A 2 14.51 7.07 14.20
N VAL A 3 14.51 6.96 12.86
CA VAL A 3 13.52 6.18 12.11
C VAL A 3 13.78 4.70 12.37
N LYS A 4 12.77 3.98 12.87
CA LYS A 4 12.87 2.56 13.20
C LYS A 4 11.97 1.68 12.33
N ASN A 5 10.84 2.22 11.89
CA ASN A 5 9.83 1.47 11.15
C ASN A 5 9.45 2.20 9.86
N ILE A 6 9.69 1.57 8.72
CA ILE A 6 9.32 2.08 7.41
C ILE A 6 8.28 1.16 6.79
N LEU A 7 7.23 1.75 6.23
CA LEU A 7 6.19 1.06 5.49
C LEU A 7 6.22 1.49 4.02
N PHE A 8 6.58 0.59 3.13
CA PHE A 8 6.42 0.75 1.69
C PHE A 8 5.07 0.24 1.25
N ILE A 9 4.37 0.98 0.40
CA ILE A 9 3.05 0.59 -0.09
C ILE A 9 2.99 0.72 -1.61
N ASP A 10 2.48 -0.34 -2.28
CA ASP A 10 2.32 -0.38 -3.72
C ASP A 10 0.96 -0.99 -4.09
N SER A 11 0.32 -0.49 -5.16
CA SER A 11 -0.92 -1.06 -5.68
C SER A 11 -0.71 -2.24 -6.62
N TYR A 12 0.47 -2.37 -7.22
CA TYR A 12 0.80 -3.44 -8.15
C TYR A 12 1.18 -4.72 -7.40
N TYR A 13 0.20 -5.56 -7.10
CA TYR A 13 0.40 -6.78 -6.31
C TYR A 13 0.74 -8.03 -7.16
N ASN A 14 0.34 -8.06 -8.45
CA ASN A 14 0.50 -9.23 -9.33
C ASN A 14 1.70 -9.16 -10.28
N SER A 15 2.61 -8.21 -10.08
CA SER A 15 3.74 -8.01 -10.97
C SER A 15 4.98 -7.52 -10.24
N LEU A 16 6.15 -7.80 -10.82
CA LEU A 16 7.45 -7.34 -10.33
C LEU A 16 8.13 -6.58 -11.45
N TYR A 17 7.74 -5.33 -11.62
CA TYR A 17 8.42 -4.39 -12.51
C TYR A 17 9.64 -3.76 -11.83
N GLY A 18 10.36 -2.91 -12.55
CA GLY A 18 11.57 -2.27 -12.05
C GLY A 18 11.37 -1.52 -10.73
N ALA A 19 10.24 -0.82 -10.57
CA ALA A 19 9.93 -0.08 -9.34
C ALA A 19 9.78 -1.01 -8.12
N GLN A 20 9.05 -2.13 -8.25
CA GLN A 20 8.87 -3.11 -7.18
C GLN A 20 10.19 -3.81 -6.82
N LYS A 21 11.00 -4.18 -7.81
CA LYS A 21 12.34 -4.74 -7.57
C LYS A 21 13.25 -3.76 -6.85
N SER A 22 13.24 -2.49 -7.25
CA SER A 22 14.02 -1.44 -6.58
C SER A 22 13.56 -1.23 -5.13
N MET A 23 12.25 -1.29 -4.88
CA MET A 23 11.68 -1.19 -3.54
C MET A 23 12.12 -2.36 -2.66
N ILE A 24 12.12 -3.59 -3.16
CA ILE A 24 12.62 -4.77 -2.43
C ILE A 24 14.11 -4.62 -2.12
N ASN A 25 14.93 -4.23 -3.08
CA ASN A 25 16.36 -4.01 -2.87
C ASN A 25 16.62 -2.91 -1.83
N LEU A 26 15.89 -1.81 -1.88
CA LEU A 26 15.99 -0.74 -0.88
C LEU A 26 15.58 -1.25 0.51
N ALA A 27 14.52 -2.06 0.59
CA ALA A 27 14.08 -2.65 1.85
C ALA A 27 15.16 -3.52 2.48
N LEU A 28 15.85 -4.35 1.69
CA LEU A 28 16.97 -5.18 2.16
C LEU A 28 18.13 -4.33 2.69
N GLN A 29 18.54 -3.30 1.95
CA GLN A 29 19.59 -2.38 2.39
C GLN A 29 19.24 -1.64 3.69
N LEU A 30 17.97 -1.31 3.90
CA LEU A 30 17.51 -0.68 5.15
C LEU A 30 17.49 -1.67 6.31
N GLN A 31 17.14 -2.95 6.07
CA GLN A 31 17.22 -4.00 7.10
C GLN A 31 18.66 -4.23 7.57
N GLU A 32 19.65 -4.19 6.67
CA GLU A 32 21.08 -4.25 7.04
C GLU A 32 21.49 -3.13 8.01
N LYS A 33 20.78 -2.00 7.96
CA LYS A 33 20.97 -0.87 8.90
C LYS A 33 20.10 -0.95 10.16
N ASN A 34 19.55 -2.13 10.46
CA ASN A 34 18.66 -2.36 11.60
C ASN A 34 17.36 -1.51 11.57
N ILE A 35 16.87 -1.15 10.39
CA ILE A 35 15.58 -0.50 10.20
C ILE A 35 14.54 -1.58 9.91
N ASN A 36 13.46 -1.59 10.68
CA ASN A 36 12.36 -2.52 10.43
C ASN A 36 11.55 -2.05 9.21
N VAL A 37 11.55 -2.85 8.16
CA VAL A 37 10.83 -2.54 6.92
C VAL A 37 9.67 -3.51 6.75
N THR A 38 8.52 -2.96 6.39
CA THR A 38 7.35 -3.72 5.95
C THR A 38 7.00 -3.31 4.52
N ILE A 39 6.82 -4.27 3.64
CA ILE A 39 6.24 -4.04 2.31
C ILE A 39 4.75 -4.40 2.37
N ALA A 40 3.93 -3.45 1.97
CA ALA A 40 2.49 -3.61 1.94
C ALA A 40 1.96 -3.47 0.51
N SER A 41 0.86 -4.15 0.25
CA SER A 41 0.17 -4.07 -1.02
C SER A 41 -1.35 -4.01 -0.83
N MET A 42 -2.05 -3.50 -1.84
CA MET A 42 -3.51 -3.43 -1.82
C MET A 42 -4.17 -4.80 -1.78
N HIS A 43 -3.51 -5.83 -2.31
CA HIS A 43 -3.96 -7.22 -2.27
C HIS A 43 -2.77 -8.18 -2.20
N SER A 44 -3.02 -9.44 -1.85
CA SER A 44 -2.00 -10.50 -1.88
C SER A 44 -1.60 -10.83 -3.32
N GLY A 45 -0.33 -11.14 -3.56
CA GLY A 45 0.18 -11.50 -4.88
C GLY A 45 1.72 -11.56 -4.92
N PHE A 46 2.28 -11.60 -6.12
CA PHE A 46 3.71 -11.82 -6.36
C PHE A 46 4.63 -10.86 -5.61
N LEU A 47 4.24 -9.58 -5.46
CA LEU A 47 5.05 -8.61 -4.72
C LEU A 47 5.27 -9.05 -3.27
N LEU A 48 4.20 -9.47 -2.59
CA LEU A 48 4.31 -9.89 -1.18
C LEU A 48 4.97 -11.26 -1.05
N GLU A 49 4.80 -12.15 -2.02
CA GLU A 49 5.50 -13.45 -2.07
C GLU A 49 6.99 -13.23 -2.20
N GLU A 50 7.43 -12.40 -3.14
CA GLU A 50 8.84 -12.08 -3.33
C GLU A 50 9.45 -11.39 -2.10
N ALA A 51 8.71 -10.47 -1.48
CA ALA A 51 9.16 -9.84 -0.24
C ALA A 51 9.34 -10.87 0.90
N ARG A 52 8.42 -11.84 1.05
CA ARG A 52 8.55 -12.93 2.04
C ARG A 52 9.75 -13.82 1.75
N ASN A 53 9.98 -14.19 0.48
CA ASN A 53 11.13 -14.98 0.06
C ASN A 53 12.46 -14.32 0.44
N ASN A 54 12.47 -12.99 0.49
CA ASN A 54 13.59 -12.18 0.93
C ASN A 54 13.55 -11.84 2.44
N SER A 55 12.74 -12.53 3.26
CA SER A 55 12.62 -12.32 4.70
C SER A 55 12.20 -10.90 5.10
N ILE A 56 11.49 -10.18 4.23
CA ILE A 56 10.92 -8.87 4.52
C ILE A 56 9.51 -9.04 5.09
N ASN A 57 9.19 -8.27 6.13
CA ASN A 57 7.84 -8.25 6.68
C ASN A 57 6.83 -7.79 5.62
N THR A 58 5.70 -8.48 5.53
CA THR A 58 4.68 -8.17 4.53
C THR A 58 3.33 -7.85 5.17
N TYR A 59 2.55 -7.03 4.48
CA TYR A 59 1.20 -6.67 4.88
C TYR A 59 0.27 -6.55 3.68
N SER A 60 -0.97 -7.06 3.77
CA SER A 60 -1.99 -6.88 2.74
C SER A 60 -3.16 -6.07 3.29
N PHE A 61 -3.56 -5.03 2.56
CA PHE A 61 -4.75 -4.24 2.89
C PHE A 61 -6.04 -4.95 2.51
N ASN A 62 -5.99 -5.97 1.65
CA ASN A 62 -7.13 -6.75 1.19
C ASN A 62 -8.30 -5.87 0.66
N PHE A 63 -7.96 -4.85 -0.13
CA PHE A 63 -8.96 -4.05 -0.84
C PHE A 63 -9.75 -4.93 -1.82
N ASN A 64 -11.00 -4.53 -2.06
CA ASN A 64 -11.83 -5.24 -3.03
C ASN A 64 -11.18 -5.18 -4.42
N PRO A 65 -10.91 -6.32 -5.08
CA PRO A 65 -10.29 -6.34 -6.40
C PRO A 65 -11.03 -5.53 -7.47
N ASN A 66 -12.35 -5.37 -7.32
CA ASN A 66 -13.14 -4.56 -8.23
C ASN A 66 -12.78 -3.07 -8.19
N ILE A 67 -12.24 -2.56 -7.08
CA ILE A 67 -11.77 -1.18 -6.96
C ILE A 67 -10.42 -1.02 -7.65
N LEU A 68 -9.62 -2.09 -7.70
CA LEU A 68 -8.28 -2.09 -8.26
C LEU A 68 -8.26 -2.24 -9.79
N LYS A 69 -9.44 -2.42 -10.42
CA LYS A 69 -9.57 -2.48 -11.89
C LYS A 69 -9.24 -1.12 -12.51
N SER A 70 -8.74 -1.13 -13.74
CA SER A 70 -8.43 0.11 -14.44
C SER A 70 -9.72 0.91 -14.75
N GLU A 71 -9.62 2.24 -14.76
CA GLU A 71 -10.74 3.16 -15.02
C GLU A 71 -11.45 2.88 -16.34
N HIS A 72 -10.76 2.35 -17.34
CA HIS A 72 -11.35 1.97 -18.63
C HIS A 72 -12.46 0.90 -18.55
N GLN A 73 -12.56 0.21 -17.42
CA GLN A 73 -13.61 -0.79 -17.21
C GLN A 73 -14.92 -0.19 -16.66
N TYR A 74 -14.94 1.11 -16.32
CA TYR A 74 -16.11 1.82 -15.81
C TYR A 74 -16.63 2.82 -16.85
N SER A 75 -17.25 2.33 -17.92
CA SER A 75 -17.73 3.17 -19.03
C SER A 75 -19.09 3.83 -18.80
N GLY A 76 -19.93 3.29 -17.93
CA GLY A 76 -21.29 3.76 -17.66
C GLY A 76 -21.41 4.62 -16.40
N LEU A 77 -22.39 5.54 -16.39
CA LEU A 77 -22.70 6.38 -15.21
C LEU A 77 -22.99 5.54 -13.96
N TYR A 78 -23.79 4.49 -14.11
CA TYR A 78 -24.11 3.55 -13.00
C TYR A 78 -22.85 2.89 -12.44
N GLN A 79 -21.93 2.48 -13.30
CA GLN A 79 -20.67 1.85 -12.87
C GLN A 79 -19.77 2.84 -12.10
N LYS A 80 -19.74 4.11 -12.52
CA LYS A 80 -19.00 5.16 -11.81
C LYS A 80 -19.57 5.43 -10.42
N ILE A 81 -20.89 5.49 -10.31
CA ILE A 81 -21.57 5.66 -9.01
C ILE A 81 -21.27 4.47 -8.09
N THR A 82 -21.40 3.23 -8.59
CA THR A 82 -21.08 2.03 -7.84
C THR A 82 -19.63 2.03 -7.39
N PHE A 83 -18.68 2.45 -8.24
CA PHE A 83 -17.26 2.59 -7.89
C PHE A 83 -17.05 3.56 -6.72
N ILE A 84 -17.70 4.73 -6.73
CA ILE A 84 -17.59 5.71 -5.65
C ILE A 84 -18.09 5.12 -4.32
N PHE A 85 -19.22 4.42 -4.33
CA PHE A 85 -19.73 3.76 -3.13
C PHE A 85 -18.79 2.67 -2.63
N LEU A 86 -18.27 1.81 -3.52
CA LEU A 86 -17.30 0.79 -3.15
C LEU A 86 -16.02 1.40 -2.56
N LEU A 87 -15.54 2.50 -3.14
CA LEU A 87 -14.37 3.21 -2.64
C LEU A 87 -14.63 3.79 -1.24
N PHE A 88 -15.77 4.42 -1.02
CA PHE A 88 -16.16 4.96 0.28
C PHE A 88 -16.23 3.89 1.37
N PHE A 89 -16.92 2.78 1.10
CA PHE A 89 -16.97 1.65 2.04
C PHE A 89 -15.60 1.04 2.28
N SER A 90 -14.75 0.98 1.25
CA SER A 90 -13.38 0.50 1.40
C SER A 90 -12.53 1.42 2.28
N TRP A 91 -12.73 2.73 2.23
CA TRP A 91 -12.06 3.67 3.13
C TRP A 91 -12.47 3.47 4.58
N ILE A 92 -13.77 3.31 4.85
CA ILE A 92 -14.27 3.03 6.20
C ILE A 92 -13.67 1.73 6.73
N ARG A 93 -13.71 0.67 5.94
CA ARG A 93 -13.13 -0.63 6.30
C ARG A 93 -11.62 -0.52 6.53
N ALA A 94 -10.91 0.15 5.62
CA ALA A 94 -9.47 0.36 5.73
C ALA A 94 -9.12 1.17 6.98
N PHE A 95 -9.91 2.19 7.33
CA PHE A 95 -9.73 2.95 8.56
C PHE A 95 -9.83 2.04 9.80
N ILE A 96 -10.89 1.24 9.89
CA ILE A 96 -11.10 0.39 11.06
C ILE A 96 -9.99 -0.67 11.20
N LEU A 97 -9.59 -1.31 10.09
CA LEU A 97 -8.70 -2.47 10.11
C LEU A 97 -7.21 -2.10 10.04
N HIS A 98 -6.85 -1.02 9.35
CA HIS A 98 -5.47 -0.76 8.95
C HIS A 98 -4.87 0.52 9.53
N PHE A 99 -5.68 1.39 10.15
CA PHE A 99 -5.21 2.65 10.72
C PHE A 99 -4.09 2.46 11.75
N HIS A 100 -4.20 1.42 12.58
CA HIS A 100 -3.17 1.11 13.57
C HIS A 100 -1.82 0.80 12.90
N LYS A 101 -1.82 0.00 11.81
CA LYS A 101 -0.59 -0.34 11.08
C LYS A 101 0.08 0.89 10.48
N LEU A 102 -0.69 1.81 9.89
CA LEU A 102 -0.17 3.07 9.38
C LEU A 102 0.37 3.96 10.51
N LYS A 103 -0.33 4.01 11.64
CA LYS A 103 0.07 4.82 12.80
C LYS A 103 1.36 4.34 13.46
N THR A 104 1.66 3.05 13.45
CA THR A 104 2.87 2.48 14.06
C THR A 104 4.13 2.65 13.20
N SER A 105 4.00 3.01 11.94
CA SER A 105 5.13 3.30 11.05
C SER A 105 5.64 4.71 11.28
N ASP A 106 6.96 4.91 11.26
CA ASP A 106 7.59 6.24 11.39
C ASP A 106 7.56 7.00 10.07
N VAL A 107 7.77 6.27 8.98
CA VAL A 107 7.74 6.77 7.60
C VAL A 107 6.87 5.87 6.75
N ILE A 108 6.06 6.47 5.89
CA ILE A 108 5.24 5.77 4.90
C ILE A 108 5.71 6.20 3.52
N CYS A 109 6.18 5.25 2.73
CA CYS A 109 6.60 5.44 1.34
C CYS A 109 5.55 4.86 0.41
N VAL A 110 4.93 5.71 -0.39
CA VAL A 110 3.91 5.31 -1.37
C VAL A 110 4.55 5.28 -2.75
N ASN A 111 4.54 4.13 -3.40
CA ASN A 111 5.26 3.92 -4.65
C ASN A 111 4.49 4.35 -5.90
N ASP A 112 3.18 4.54 -5.80
CA ASP A 112 2.34 4.92 -6.93
C ASP A 112 1.14 5.78 -6.52
N ILE A 113 0.62 6.55 -7.51
CA ILE A 113 -0.49 7.48 -7.30
C ILE A 113 -1.82 6.78 -6.94
N ARG A 114 -2.03 5.54 -7.41
CA ARG A 114 -3.27 4.80 -7.09
C ARG A 114 -3.30 4.43 -5.61
N THR A 115 -2.19 3.93 -5.09
CA THR A 115 -2.02 3.68 -3.65
C THR A 115 -2.34 4.92 -2.84
N PHE A 116 -1.82 6.07 -3.26
CA PHE A 116 -2.11 7.32 -2.58
C PHE A 116 -3.61 7.64 -2.57
N LEU A 117 -4.27 7.60 -3.73
CA LEU A 117 -5.70 7.90 -3.83
C LEU A 117 -6.55 6.96 -2.97
N TYR A 118 -6.23 5.66 -2.95
CA TYR A 118 -6.97 4.67 -2.16
C TYR A 118 -6.76 4.84 -0.65
N LEU A 119 -5.59 5.27 -0.22
CA LEU A 119 -5.26 5.44 1.18
C LEU A 119 -5.28 6.90 1.64
N PHE A 120 -5.56 7.86 0.75
CA PHE A 120 -5.48 9.29 1.02
C PHE A 120 -6.12 9.73 2.35
N PRO A 121 -7.38 9.36 2.66
CA PRO A 121 -7.97 9.78 3.93
C PRO A 121 -7.22 9.25 5.16
N LEU A 122 -6.72 8.01 5.07
CA LEU A 122 -5.95 7.38 6.14
C LEU A 122 -4.59 8.05 6.31
N LEU A 123 -3.89 8.31 5.21
CA LEU A 123 -2.57 8.95 5.21
C LEU A 123 -2.65 10.36 5.81
N MET A 124 -3.67 11.12 5.46
CA MET A 124 -3.90 12.47 6.03
C MET A 124 -4.13 12.44 7.54
N LEU A 125 -4.85 11.43 8.03
CA LEU A 125 -5.15 11.29 9.46
C LEU A 125 -3.94 10.81 10.29
N THR A 126 -2.99 10.12 9.69
CA THR A 126 -1.81 9.62 10.42
C THR A 126 -0.82 10.73 10.78
N ARG A 127 -0.86 11.88 10.11
CA ARG A 127 0.10 13.00 10.27
C ARG A 127 1.57 12.58 10.19
N LYS A 128 1.87 11.51 9.48
CA LYS A 128 3.23 10.98 9.32
C LYS A 128 3.96 11.63 8.14
N LYS A 129 5.28 11.47 8.10
CA LYS A 129 6.05 11.82 6.90
C LYS A 129 5.68 10.83 5.79
N ASN A 130 4.94 11.31 4.82
CA ASN A 130 4.63 10.58 3.60
C ASN A 130 5.68 10.97 2.55
N ILE A 131 6.34 9.97 1.97
CA ILE A 131 7.33 10.15 0.90
C ILE A 131 6.74 9.51 -0.36
N TRP A 132 6.87 10.25 -1.46
CA TRP A 132 6.45 9.85 -2.80
C TRP A 132 7.63 9.40 -3.62
#